data_3f8de03962fb3646af52c6397f49dde8
#
_entry.id   3f8de03962fb3646af52c6397f49dde8
#
_cell.length_a   1.000
_cell.length_b   1.000
_cell.length_c   1.000
_cell.angle_alpha   90.00
_cell.angle_beta   90.00
_cell.angle_gamma   90.00
#
_symmetry.space_group_name_H-M   'P 1'
#
loop_
_entity.id
_entity.type
_entity.pdbx_description
1 polymer ?
#
loop_
_entity_poly.entity_id
_entity_poly.type
_entity_poly.pdbx_seq_one_letter_code
_entity_poly.pdbx_strand_id
1 'polypeptide(L)'
;MLGYYHYGVILTYLSLVSSVIGISMTLNGRHITLAIVCLMVSGCLDAFDGRVARTRKNATDEEKSFGIQIDSLCDMVCFGVLPACIGFACGLNKWYHIAILALFVLAALIRLGYYNVMEMAQKNVDESGQRFFRGLPVTSIAIILPIVYGLMLYGKLLPWAGIILSVMFLAAGFGYVSQ
;
A
#
# COMPACT_ATOMS: atom_id res chain seq x y z
N MET A 1 4.75 22.37 -17.36
CA MET A 1 4.71 21.01 -16.78
C MET A 1 3.61 21.01 -15.73
N LEU A 2 2.69 20.04 -15.79
CA LEU A 2 1.64 19.85 -14.80
C LEU A 2 2.24 19.19 -13.55
N GLY A 3 2.13 19.80 -12.37
CA GLY A 3 2.51 19.23 -11.08
C GLY A 3 3.53 20.04 -10.28
N TYR A 4 3.53 19.80 -8.98
CA TYR A 4 4.47 20.40 -8.02
C TYR A 4 5.59 19.39 -7.74
N TYR A 5 6.83 19.72 -8.08
CA TYR A 5 7.98 18.82 -7.96
C TYR A 5 8.77 19.13 -6.67
N HIS A 6 8.63 18.25 -5.66
CA HIS A 6 9.37 18.35 -4.40
C HIS A 6 10.08 17.03 -4.09
N TYR A 7 11.09 17.07 -3.23
CA TYR A 7 11.86 15.89 -2.83
C TYR A 7 10.98 14.75 -2.28
N GLY A 8 9.90 15.06 -1.53
CA GLY A 8 8.94 14.05 -1.08
C GLY A 8 8.25 13.36 -2.23
N VAL A 9 7.74 14.10 -3.21
CA VAL A 9 7.05 13.56 -4.40
C VAL A 9 7.99 12.69 -5.25
N ILE A 10 9.30 12.96 -5.24
CA ILE A 10 10.27 12.12 -5.95
C ILE A 10 10.37 10.73 -5.29
N LEU A 11 10.37 10.66 -3.96
CA LEU A 11 10.37 9.39 -3.25
C LEU A 11 9.09 8.59 -3.51
N THR A 12 7.94 9.26 -3.52
CA THR A 12 6.65 8.64 -3.87
C THR A 12 6.66 8.08 -5.30
N TYR A 13 7.26 8.81 -6.26
CA TYR A 13 7.41 8.32 -7.63
C TYR A 13 8.38 7.12 -7.72
N LEU A 14 9.46 7.11 -6.95
CA LEU A 14 10.38 5.97 -6.89
C LEU A 14 9.69 4.73 -6.28
N SER A 15 8.87 4.91 -5.25
CA SER A 15 8.03 3.86 -4.69
C SER A 15 7.09 3.27 -5.75
N LEU A 16 6.42 4.13 -6.53
CA LEU A 16 5.56 3.72 -7.63
C LEU A 16 6.33 2.93 -8.70
N VAL A 17 7.50 3.43 -9.13
CA VAL A 17 8.35 2.73 -10.11
C VAL A 17 8.76 1.35 -9.61
N SER A 18 9.20 1.24 -8.35
CA SER A 18 9.50 -0.04 -7.72
C SER A 18 8.30 -1.00 -7.78
N SER A 19 7.10 -0.49 -7.48
CA SER A 19 5.86 -1.29 -7.50
C SER A 19 5.47 -1.74 -8.90
N VAL A 20 5.62 -0.90 -9.91
CA VAL A 20 5.37 -1.27 -11.32
C VAL A 20 6.35 -2.35 -11.79
N ILE A 21 7.63 -2.26 -11.39
CA ILE A 21 8.61 -3.33 -11.63
C ILE A 21 8.15 -4.63 -10.94
N GLY A 22 7.73 -4.54 -9.66
CA GLY A 22 7.20 -5.69 -8.92
C GLY A 22 5.99 -6.33 -9.62
N ILE A 23 5.03 -5.54 -10.11
CA ILE A 23 3.88 -6.02 -10.88
C ILE A 23 4.36 -6.74 -12.15
N SER A 24 5.29 -6.18 -12.89
CA SER A 24 5.83 -6.80 -14.11
C SER A 24 6.48 -8.15 -13.83
N MET A 25 7.14 -8.32 -12.66
CA MET A 25 7.73 -9.58 -12.23
C MET A 25 6.68 -10.65 -11.90
N THR A 26 5.52 -10.24 -11.35
CA THR A 26 4.40 -11.17 -11.08
C THR A 26 3.75 -11.68 -12.36
N LEU A 27 3.59 -10.84 -13.38
CA LEU A 27 2.98 -11.20 -14.66
C LEU A 27 3.77 -12.31 -15.37
N ASN A 28 5.08 -12.33 -15.24
CA ASN A 28 5.93 -13.37 -15.79
C ASN A 28 5.93 -14.67 -14.96
N GLY A 29 5.34 -14.70 -13.78
CA GLY A 29 5.19 -15.85 -12.89
C GLY A 29 6.51 -16.44 -12.34
N ARG A 30 7.67 -15.87 -12.70
CA ARG A 30 9.00 -16.46 -12.41
C ARG A 30 9.72 -15.82 -11.22
N HIS A 31 9.34 -14.62 -10.81
CA HIS A 31 10.15 -13.83 -9.87
C HIS A 31 9.33 -13.25 -8.71
N ILE A 32 8.47 -14.06 -8.08
CA ILE A 32 7.62 -13.66 -6.96
C ILE A 32 8.44 -13.05 -5.82
N THR A 33 9.59 -13.65 -5.50
CA THR A 33 10.48 -13.13 -4.44
C THR A 33 10.97 -11.71 -4.76
N LEU A 34 11.30 -11.40 -6.03
CA LEU A 34 11.69 -10.05 -6.43
C LEU A 34 10.51 -9.07 -6.33
N ALA A 35 9.29 -9.49 -6.66
CA ALA A 35 8.11 -8.67 -6.48
C ALA A 35 7.87 -8.32 -5.01
N ILE A 36 8.13 -9.27 -4.10
CA ILE A 36 8.06 -9.04 -2.65
C ILE A 36 9.15 -8.08 -2.19
N VAL A 37 10.36 -8.19 -2.72
CA VAL A 37 11.44 -7.22 -2.44
C VAL A 37 11.05 -5.83 -2.92
N CYS A 38 10.45 -5.70 -4.12
CA CYS A 38 9.92 -4.43 -4.61
C CYS A 38 8.84 -3.84 -3.69
N LEU A 39 7.95 -4.68 -3.15
CA LEU A 39 6.95 -4.26 -2.17
C LEU A 39 7.61 -3.73 -0.89
N MET A 40 8.63 -4.40 -0.36
CA MET A 40 9.37 -3.95 0.82
C MET A 40 10.09 -2.63 0.56
N VAL A 41 10.73 -2.49 -0.61
CA VAL A 41 11.40 -1.23 -1.01
C VAL A 41 10.38 -0.10 -1.09
N SER A 42 9.21 -0.34 -1.70
CA SER A 42 8.14 0.66 -1.77
C SER A 42 7.67 1.08 -0.37
N GLY A 43 7.49 0.12 0.56
CA GLY A 43 7.12 0.44 1.94
C GLY A 43 8.20 1.22 2.69
N CYS A 44 9.48 0.94 2.44
CA CYS A 44 10.57 1.74 3.00
C CYS A 44 10.56 3.17 2.45
N LEU A 45 10.42 3.35 1.14
CA LEU A 45 10.40 4.67 0.50
C LEU A 45 9.22 5.51 1.01
N ASP A 46 8.03 4.93 1.13
CA ASP A 46 6.84 5.55 1.72
C ASP A 46 7.08 6.02 3.17
N ALA A 47 7.71 5.18 4.00
CA ALA A 47 8.03 5.57 5.37
C ALA A 47 9.01 6.76 5.46
N PHE A 48 9.84 6.97 4.42
CA PHE A 48 10.78 8.10 4.36
C PHE A 48 10.13 9.36 3.80
N ASP A 49 9.28 9.29 2.76
CA ASP A 49 8.66 10.47 2.15
C ASP A 49 7.70 11.19 3.10
N GLY A 50 6.93 10.46 3.90
CA GLY A 50 6.10 11.01 4.96
C GLY A 50 6.90 11.78 6.03
N ARG A 51 8.17 11.40 6.31
CA ARG A 51 9.06 12.15 7.19
C ARG A 51 9.58 13.42 6.52
N VAL A 52 9.97 13.34 5.26
CA VAL A 52 10.48 14.48 4.47
C VAL A 52 9.39 15.52 4.26
N ALA A 53 8.15 15.12 3.96
CA ALA A 53 7.03 16.02 3.78
C ALA A 53 6.74 16.89 5.02
N ARG A 54 6.93 16.35 6.24
CA ARG A 54 6.73 17.08 7.51
C ARG A 54 7.79 18.15 7.80
N THR A 55 8.96 18.10 7.17
CA THR A 55 10.03 19.09 7.41
C THR A 55 9.76 20.42 6.67
N ARG A 56 8.78 20.47 5.79
CA ARG A 56 8.53 21.62 4.93
C ARG A 56 7.53 22.60 5.54
N LYS A 57 8.03 23.75 6.01
CA LYS A 57 7.23 24.78 6.66
C LYS A 57 6.53 25.78 5.70
N ASN A 58 6.94 25.86 4.43
CA ASN A 58 6.52 26.93 3.49
C ASN A 58 5.77 26.39 2.24
N ALA A 59 5.05 25.28 2.33
CA ALA A 59 4.27 24.76 1.21
C ALA A 59 2.90 25.48 1.14
N THR A 60 2.46 25.86 -0.07
CA THR A 60 1.09 26.38 -0.30
C THR A 60 0.04 25.29 -0.04
N ASP A 61 -1.22 25.69 0.22
CA ASP A 61 -2.28 24.72 0.49
C ASP A 61 -2.60 23.86 -0.74
N GLU A 62 -2.42 24.40 -1.95
CA GLU A 62 -2.54 23.64 -3.20
C GLU A 62 -1.45 22.58 -3.34
N GLU A 63 -0.18 22.93 -3.04
CA GLU A 63 0.94 22.00 -3.04
C GLU A 63 0.75 20.87 -2.04
N LYS A 64 0.27 21.18 -0.83
CA LYS A 64 -0.02 20.16 0.19
C LYS A 64 -1.15 19.22 -0.24
N SER A 65 -2.23 19.79 -0.80
CA SER A 65 -3.37 19.01 -1.27
C SER A 65 -2.97 18.08 -2.43
N PHE A 66 -2.16 18.58 -3.37
CA PHE A 66 -1.63 17.78 -4.46
C PHE A 66 -0.73 16.64 -3.93
N GLY A 67 0.17 16.94 -2.97
CA GLY A 67 1.04 15.95 -2.35
C GLY A 67 0.25 14.79 -1.72
N ILE A 68 -0.78 15.09 -0.92
CA ILE A 68 -1.63 14.08 -0.29
C ILE A 68 -2.34 13.21 -1.32
N GLN A 69 -2.86 13.80 -2.38
CA GLN A 69 -3.56 13.03 -3.41
C GLN A 69 -2.63 12.13 -4.20
N ILE A 70 -1.45 12.64 -4.63
CA ILE A 70 -0.50 11.85 -5.40
C ILE A 70 0.07 10.69 -4.58
N ASP A 71 0.33 10.93 -3.29
CA ASP A 71 0.78 9.94 -2.33
C ASP A 71 -0.23 8.79 -2.23
N SER A 72 -1.50 9.09 -1.97
CA SER A 72 -2.55 8.07 -1.88
C SER A 72 -2.79 7.31 -3.18
N LEU A 73 -2.64 7.96 -4.34
CA LEU A 73 -2.74 7.28 -5.64
C LEU A 73 -1.57 6.30 -5.84
N CYS A 74 -0.36 6.70 -5.45
CA CYS A 74 0.80 5.82 -5.48
C CYS A 74 0.66 4.65 -4.50
N ASP A 75 0.23 4.93 -3.27
CA ASP A 75 -0.03 3.93 -2.24
C ASP A 75 -1.05 2.88 -2.66
N MET A 76 -2.08 3.30 -3.38
CA MET A 76 -3.06 2.39 -3.94
C MET A 76 -2.43 1.36 -4.87
N VAL A 77 -1.48 1.78 -5.70
CA VAL A 77 -0.73 0.87 -6.59
C VAL A 77 0.26 0.02 -5.80
N CYS A 78 1.01 0.65 -4.88
CA CYS A 78 2.07 -0.01 -4.12
C CYS A 78 1.54 -1.04 -3.11
N PHE A 79 0.47 -0.71 -2.38
CA PHE A 79 -0.02 -1.51 -1.25
C PHE A 79 -1.41 -2.09 -1.47
N GLY A 80 -2.11 -1.69 -2.54
CA GLY A 80 -3.35 -2.30 -2.98
C GLY A 80 -3.11 -3.29 -4.13
N VAL A 81 -2.64 -2.79 -5.27
CA VAL A 81 -2.56 -3.57 -6.51
C VAL A 81 -1.39 -4.56 -6.50
N LEU A 82 -0.18 -4.12 -6.17
CA LEU A 82 1.00 -5.01 -6.17
C LEU A 82 0.83 -6.24 -5.25
N PRO A 83 0.37 -6.13 -3.98
CA PRO A 83 0.12 -7.31 -3.15
C PRO A 83 -0.93 -8.25 -3.75
N ALA A 84 -1.99 -7.71 -4.36
CA ALA A 84 -2.99 -8.53 -5.04
C ALA A 84 -2.39 -9.29 -6.23
N CYS A 85 -1.53 -8.66 -7.04
CA CYS A 85 -0.80 -9.31 -8.12
C CYS A 85 0.15 -10.41 -7.59
N ILE A 86 0.84 -10.16 -6.46
CA ILE A 86 1.66 -11.18 -5.80
C ILE A 86 0.80 -12.36 -5.34
N GLY A 87 -0.35 -12.09 -4.70
CA GLY A 87 -1.29 -13.12 -4.28
C GLY A 87 -1.77 -13.96 -5.45
N PHE A 88 -2.14 -13.33 -6.56
CA PHE A 88 -2.53 -14.03 -7.79
C PHE A 88 -1.41 -14.92 -8.33
N ALA A 89 -0.17 -14.42 -8.41
CA ALA A 89 1.00 -15.17 -8.83
C ALA A 89 1.36 -16.33 -7.88
N CYS A 90 1.04 -16.21 -6.59
CA CYS A 90 1.18 -17.29 -5.60
C CYS A 90 0.08 -18.36 -5.67
N GLY A 91 -0.83 -18.29 -6.64
CA GLY A 91 -1.84 -19.31 -6.89
C GLY A 91 -3.28 -18.95 -6.49
N LEU A 92 -3.56 -17.68 -6.11
CA LEU A 92 -4.91 -17.21 -5.88
C LEU A 92 -5.61 -16.88 -7.21
N ASN A 93 -5.75 -17.86 -8.09
CA ASN A 93 -6.24 -17.69 -9.47
C ASN A 93 -7.67 -18.21 -9.71
N LYS A 94 -8.31 -18.84 -8.71
CA LYS A 94 -9.70 -19.29 -8.82
C LYS A 94 -10.65 -18.11 -8.66
N TRP A 95 -11.88 -18.20 -9.20
CA TRP A 95 -12.86 -17.11 -9.20
C TRP A 95 -13.12 -16.51 -7.79
N TYR A 96 -13.21 -17.37 -6.76
CA TYR A 96 -13.41 -16.90 -5.38
C TYR A 96 -12.15 -16.24 -4.80
N HIS A 97 -10.95 -16.65 -5.19
CA HIS A 97 -9.71 -15.98 -4.82
C HIS A 97 -9.63 -14.58 -5.43
N ILE A 98 -10.04 -14.46 -6.72
CA ILE A 98 -10.10 -13.16 -7.39
C ILE A 98 -11.07 -12.23 -6.68
N ALA A 99 -12.21 -12.74 -6.22
CA ALA A 99 -13.17 -11.96 -5.42
C ALA A 99 -12.53 -11.47 -4.10
N ILE A 100 -11.76 -12.32 -3.41
CA ILE A 100 -11.03 -11.94 -2.17
C ILE A 100 -10.01 -10.84 -2.47
N LEU A 101 -9.21 -10.99 -3.52
CA LEU A 101 -8.23 -9.97 -3.92
C LEU A 101 -8.91 -8.65 -4.31
N ALA A 102 -10.04 -8.71 -5.01
CA ALA A 102 -10.81 -7.51 -5.36
C ALA A 102 -11.37 -6.80 -4.11
N LEU A 103 -11.90 -7.56 -3.14
CA LEU A 103 -12.36 -7.01 -1.87
C LEU A 103 -11.22 -6.37 -1.07
N PHE A 104 -10.04 -6.98 -1.05
CA PHE A 104 -8.84 -6.41 -0.41
C PHE A 104 -8.45 -5.08 -1.05
N VAL A 105 -8.38 -5.02 -2.39
CA VAL A 105 -8.05 -3.80 -3.14
C VAL A 105 -9.10 -2.71 -2.89
N LEU A 106 -10.39 -3.08 -2.87
CA LEU A 106 -11.48 -2.16 -2.56
C LEU A 106 -11.37 -1.62 -1.12
N ALA A 107 -11.05 -2.47 -0.15
CA ALA A 107 -10.85 -2.06 1.24
C ALA A 107 -9.68 -1.06 1.38
N ALA A 108 -8.57 -1.29 0.67
CA ALA A 108 -7.44 -0.36 0.63
C ALA A 108 -7.85 0.99 0.02
N LEU A 109 -8.63 0.98 -1.08
CA LEU A 109 -9.13 2.19 -1.74
C LEU A 109 -10.06 2.99 -0.82
N ILE A 110 -11.01 2.34 -0.15
CA ILE A 110 -11.93 2.99 0.79
C ILE A 110 -11.13 3.64 1.93
N ARG A 111 -10.12 2.92 2.45
CA ARG A 111 -9.26 3.39 3.52
C ARG A 111 -8.50 4.66 3.13
N LEU A 112 -7.82 4.64 1.98
CA LEU A 112 -7.05 5.78 1.47
C LEU A 112 -7.95 6.98 1.18
N GLY A 113 -9.12 6.75 0.55
CA GLY A 113 -10.10 7.80 0.28
C GLY A 113 -10.62 8.45 1.57
N TYR A 114 -10.94 7.65 2.60
CA TYR A 114 -11.36 8.16 3.89
C TYR A 114 -10.27 9.02 4.56
N TYR A 115 -9.01 8.54 4.51
CA TYR A 115 -7.87 9.27 5.06
C TYR A 115 -7.68 10.64 4.39
N ASN A 116 -7.78 10.69 3.06
CA ASN A 116 -7.64 11.94 2.31
C ASN A 116 -8.69 12.98 2.72
N VAL A 117 -9.93 12.55 2.88
CA VAL A 117 -11.02 13.44 3.33
C VAL A 117 -10.73 13.96 4.74
N MET A 118 -10.31 13.09 5.65
CA MET A 118 -10.01 13.49 7.04
C MET A 118 -8.80 14.42 7.11
N GLU A 119 -7.76 14.19 6.35
CA GLU A 119 -6.56 15.02 6.33
C GLU A 119 -6.84 16.42 5.74
N MET A 120 -7.68 16.49 4.69
CA MET A 120 -8.15 17.76 4.14
C MET A 120 -9.07 18.50 5.10
N ALA A 121 -9.94 17.80 5.83
CA ALA A 121 -10.84 18.39 6.81
C ALA A 121 -10.10 18.95 8.05
N GLN A 122 -9.07 18.28 8.53
CA GLN A 122 -8.25 18.71 9.67
C GLN A 122 -7.45 19.99 9.39
N LYS A 123 -7.22 20.36 8.14
CA LYS A 123 -6.61 21.64 7.77
C LYS A 123 -7.49 22.85 8.10
N ASN A 124 -8.80 22.64 8.30
CA ASN A 124 -9.79 23.68 8.57
C ASN A 124 -10.18 23.78 10.06
N VAL A 125 -9.62 22.94 10.95
CA VAL A 125 -9.94 22.93 12.39
C VAL A 125 -8.64 23.01 13.19
N ASP A 126 -8.46 24.16 13.84
CA ASP A 126 -7.31 24.48 14.70
C ASP A 126 -7.29 23.69 16.02
N GLU A 127 -6.04 23.39 16.47
CA GLU A 127 -5.54 23.40 17.87
C GLU A 127 -5.88 22.26 18.84
N SER A 128 -6.64 21.25 18.56
CA SER A 128 -6.69 20.10 19.47
C SER A 128 -6.06 18.83 18.88
N GLY A 129 -4.74 18.84 18.79
CA GLY A 129 -3.85 17.86 18.15
C GLY A 129 -3.92 16.41 18.63
N GLN A 130 -5.04 15.74 18.63
CA GLN A 130 -5.11 14.30 18.78
C GLN A 130 -5.44 13.64 17.45
N ARG A 131 -4.37 13.16 16.75
CA ARG A 131 -4.51 12.26 15.61
C ARG A 131 -4.96 10.89 16.12
N PHE A 132 -6.23 10.61 16.11
CA PHE A 132 -6.72 9.27 16.33
C PHE A 132 -6.46 8.43 15.07
N PHE A 133 -5.35 7.70 15.04
CA PHE A 133 -5.13 6.62 14.10
C PHE A 133 -6.09 5.48 14.43
N ARG A 134 -7.20 5.37 13.73
CA ARG A 134 -8.12 4.24 13.85
C ARG A 134 -7.87 3.26 12.70
N GLY A 135 -7.63 2.00 13.05
CA GLY A 135 -7.45 0.88 12.12
C GLY A 135 -6.00 0.68 11.59
N LEU A 136 -5.79 -0.40 10.84
CA LEU A 136 -4.48 -0.76 10.30
C LEU A 136 -4.07 0.17 9.15
N PRO A 137 -2.84 0.70 9.10
CA PRO A 137 -2.35 1.45 7.94
C PRO A 137 -2.24 0.53 6.72
N VAL A 138 -2.56 1.06 5.52
CA VAL A 138 -2.52 0.28 4.26
C VAL A 138 -1.10 -0.23 3.98
N THR A 139 -0.08 0.54 4.34
CA THR A 139 1.34 0.21 4.20
C THR A 139 1.77 -1.02 5.03
N SER A 140 0.97 -1.44 6.04
CA SER A 140 1.25 -2.63 6.85
C SER A 140 1.40 -3.92 6.01
N ILE A 141 0.78 -3.99 4.84
CA ILE A 141 0.89 -5.15 3.94
C ILE A 141 2.32 -5.36 3.43
N ALA A 142 3.13 -4.27 3.36
CA ALA A 142 4.54 -4.35 2.97
C ALA A 142 5.41 -5.10 4.00
N ILE A 143 4.89 -5.32 5.20
CA ILE A 143 5.53 -6.11 6.26
C ILE A 143 4.85 -7.48 6.37
N ILE A 144 3.52 -7.50 6.41
CA ILE A 144 2.73 -8.72 6.63
C ILE A 144 2.96 -9.75 5.52
N LEU A 145 2.85 -9.34 4.25
CA LEU A 145 2.96 -10.26 3.12
C LEU A 145 4.36 -10.90 3.00
N PRO A 146 5.50 -10.16 3.12
CA PRO A 146 6.82 -10.77 3.13
C PRO A 146 7.03 -11.77 4.27
N ILE A 147 6.54 -11.46 5.48
CA ILE A 147 6.63 -12.37 6.63
C ILE A 147 5.85 -13.65 6.36
N VAL A 148 4.60 -13.54 5.93
CA VAL A 148 3.75 -14.71 5.62
C VAL A 148 4.37 -15.55 4.51
N TYR A 149 4.86 -14.93 3.44
CA TYR A 149 5.52 -15.62 2.36
C TYR A 149 6.82 -16.32 2.81
N GLY A 150 7.63 -15.65 3.61
CA GLY A 150 8.85 -16.22 4.18
C GLY A 150 8.56 -17.43 5.08
N LEU A 151 7.52 -17.35 5.93
CA LEU A 151 7.08 -18.48 6.75
C LEU A 151 6.57 -19.65 5.91
N MET A 152 5.89 -19.38 4.80
CA MET A 152 5.41 -20.41 3.88
C MET A 152 6.58 -21.12 3.18
N LEU A 153 7.62 -20.39 2.78
CA LEU A 153 8.83 -20.98 2.19
C LEU A 153 9.58 -21.85 3.20
N TYR A 154 9.84 -21.30 4.38
CA TYR A 154 10.59 -21.99 5.43
C TYR A 154 9.85 -23.21 5.98
N GLY A 155 8.54 -23.06 6.26
CA GLY A 155 7.67 -24.12 6.80
C GLY A 155 7.22 -25.16 5.77
N LYS A 156 7.67 -25.07 4.49
CA LYS A 156 7.19 -25.92 3.39
C LYS A 156 5.66 -25.94 3.25
N LEU A 157 5.03 -24.81 3.56
CA LEU A 157 3.57 -24.65 3.55
C LEU A 157 3.02 -24.17 2.20
N LEU A 158 3.84 -24.19 1.14
CA LEU A 158 3.41 -23.79 -0.21
C LEU A 158 2.14 -24.53 -0.69
N PRO A 159 1.90 -25.82 -0.39
CA PRO A 159 0.64 -26.46 -0.77
C PRO A 159 -0.61 -25.80 -0.16
N TRP A 160 -0.46 -25.14 0.97
CA TRP A 160 -1.53 -24.44 1.69
C TRP A 160 -1.59 -22.92 1.37
N ALA A 161 -0.79 -22.46 0.41
CA ALA A 161 -0.68 -21.04 0.04
C ALA A 161 -2.04 -20.40 -0.24
N GLY A 162 -2.91 -21.10 -0.97
CA GLY A 162 -4.25 -20.61 -1.28
C GLY A 162 -5.09 -20.28 -0.06
N ILE A 163 -5.04 -21.10 0.99
CA ILE A 163 -5.80 -20.86 2.23
C ILE A 163 -5.14 -19.77 3.06
N ILE A 164 -3.83 -19.87 3.29
CA ILE A 164 -3.08 -18.94 4.14
C ILE A 164 -3.18 -17.52 3.60
N LEU A 165 -2.93 -17.32 2.31
CA LEU A 165 -2.99 -16.00 1.69
C LEU A 165 -4.44 -15.48 1.62
N SER A 166 -5.43 -16.32 1.36
CA SER A 166 -6.84 -15.91 1.37
C SER A 166 -7.25 -15.37 2.72
N VAL A 167 -6.90 -16.07 3.81
CA VAL A 167 -7.19 -15.63 5.18
C VAL A 167 -6.43 -14.33 5.49
N MET A 168 -5.16 -14.23 5.10
CA MET A 168 -4.36 -13.03 5.29
C MET A 168 -4.98 -11.81 4.57
N PHE A 169 -5.36 -11.94 3.29
CA PHE A 169 -5.95 -10.84 2.53
C PHE A 169 -7.32 -10.43 3.08
N LEU A 170 -8.15 -11.38 3.50
CA LEU A 170 -9.43 -11.08 4.16
C LEU A 170 -9.22 -10.36 5.50
N ALA A 171 -8.29 -10.84 6.32
CA ALA A 171 -7.98 -10.22 7.62
C ALA A 171 -7.42 -8.80 7.44
N ALA A 172 -6.51 -8.59 6.48
CA ALA A 172 -5.96 -7.28 6.17
C ALA A 172 -7.04 -6.33 5.64
N GLY A 173 -7.88 -6.78 4.69
CA GLY A 173 -8.98 -5.98 4.15
C GLY A 173 -10.01 -5.60 5.23
N PHE A 174 -10.35 -6.53 6.12
CA PHE A 174 -11.22 -6.24 7.26
C PHE A 174 -10.56 -5.22 8.22
N GLY A 175 -9.26 -5.39 8.51
CA GLY A 175 -8.50 -4.45 9.35
C GLY A 175 -8.38 -3.04 8.76
N TYR A 176 -8.50 -2.89 7.43
CA TYR A 176 -8.50 -1.58 6.77
C TYR A 176 -9.84 -0.84 6.97
N VAL A 177 -10.95 -1.55 7.01
CA VAL A 177 -12.30 -0.96 7.08
C VAL A 177 -12.83 -0.97 8.51
N SER A 178 -12.31 -1.82 9.43
CA SER A 178 -12.72 -1.84 10.83
C SER A 178 -12.24 -0.57 11.55
N GLN A 179 -13.16 0.03 12.30
CA GLN A 179 -12.92 1.21 13.16
C GLN A 179 -12.32 0.82 14.50
#